data_dac992cf776499b976e4af302e712028
#
_entry.id   dac992cf776499b976e4af302e712028
#
_cell.length_a   1.000
_cell.length_b   1.000
_cell.length_c   1.000
_cell.angle_alpha   90.00
_cell.angle_beta   90.00
_cell.angle_gamma   90.00
#
_symmetry.space_group_name_H-M   'P 1'
#
loop_
_entity.id
_entity.type
_entity.pdbx_description
1 polymer ?
#
loop_
_entity_poly.entity_id
_entity_poly.type
_entity_poly.pdbx_seq_one_letter_code
_entity_poly.pdbx_strand_id
1 'polypeptide(L)'
;MEMDGERLFLKPMNCPHHHMIYKAKRRSYRDLPLRLAEYGTCYRYEQSGELAGLLRVRGMTMNDAHIYCSPEQAKAELLNVLNLHTQYYELFGLKDFWMRLSLAEKDTGKFVDEPELWLKAETLITEVMEEVGVPYEAVRGEAAFYGPKIDFQVTNVIGREETASTNQLDLVMGKRFGLTYIASDNQEHTPITVSYT
;
A
#
# COMPACT_ATOMS: atom_id res chain seq x y z
N MET A 1 23.11 -14.49 -0.38
CA MET A 1 23.98 -15.56 -0.91
C MET A 1 24.72 -15.02 -2.12
N GLU A 2 25.81 -15.63 -2.48
CA GLU A 2 26.53 -15.32 -3.71
C GLU A 2 26.39 -16.48 -4.69
N MET A 3 26.11 -16.18 -5.95
CA MET A 3 26.05 -17.13 -7.06
C MET A 3 26.69 -16.47 -8.30
N ASP A 4 27.63 -17.17 -8.90
CA ASP A 4 28.32 -16.72 -10.14
C ASP A 4 28.90 -15.30 -10.06
N GLY A 5 29.40 -14.89 -8.87
CA GLY A 5 29.95 -13.56 -8.61
C GLY A 5 28.92 -12.47 -8.35
N GLU A 6 27.63 -12.81 -8.35
CA GLU A 6 26.53 -11.89 -8.03
C GLU A 6 26.02 -12.10 -6.60
N ARG A 7 25.70 -10.98 -5.94
CA ARG A 7 25.10 -10.99 -4.60
C ARG A 7 23.59 -10.98 -4.69
N LEU A 8 22.97 -12.08 -4.28
CA LEU A 8 21.51 -12.26 -4.31
C LEU A 8 20.90 -12.03 -2.93
N PHE A 9 19.69 -11.46 -2.92
CA PHE A 9 18.88 -11.22 -1.74
C PHE A 9 17.52 -11.89 -1.90
N LEU A 10 16.97 -12.41 -0.81
CA LEU A 10 15.58 -12.83 -0.78
C LEU A 10 14.67 -11.59 -0.84
N LYS A 11 13.67 -11.63 -1.68
CA LYS A 11 12.73 -10.52 -1.91
C LYS A 11 11.83 -10.30 -0.67
N PRO A 12 11.88 -9.14 0.02
CA PRO A 12 11.04 -8.88 1.19
C PRO A 12 9.68 -8.26 0.87
N MET A 13 9.52 -7.69 -0.34
CA MET A 13 8.31 -7.00 -0.81
C MET A 13 8.25 -6.96 -2.34
N ASN A 14 7.06 -6.80 -2.91
CA ASN A 14 6.84 -6.79 -4.36
C ASN A 14 6.96 -5.38 -4.99
N CYS A 15 6.76 -4.32 -4.20
CA CYS A 15 6.74 -2.93 -4.67
C CYS A 15 7.90 -2.54 -5.60
N PRO A 16 9.19 -2.85 -5.28
CA PRO A 16 10.31 -2.49 -6.15
C PRO A 16 10.22 -3.11 -7.54
N HIS A 17 9.70 -4.34 -7.66
CA HIS A 17 9.54 -5.01 -8.96
C HIS A 17 8.46 -4.34 -9.80
N HIS A 18 7.31 -4.00 -9.22
CA HIS A 18 6.26 -3.25 -9.90
C HIS A 18 6.74 -1.87 -10.34
N HIS A 19 7.52 -1.17 -9.50
CA HIS A 19 8.13 0.11 -9.88
C HIS A 19 9.07 -0.04 -11.09
N MET A 20 9.87 -1.10 -11.13
CA MET A 20 10.76 -1.35 -12.28
C MET A 20 9.97 -1.73 -13.54
N ILE A 21 8.88 -2.49 -13.42
CA ILE A 21 7.98 -2.79 -14.55
C ILE A 21 7.32 -1.51 -15.06
N TYR A 22 6.85 -0.64 -14.17
CA TYR A 22 6.33 0.68 -14.55
C TYR A 22 7.37 1.48 -15.33
N LYS A 23 8.60 1.56 -14.81
CA LYS A 23 9.71 2.34 -15.35
C LYS A 23 10.26 1.78 -16.67
N ALA A 24 10.04 0.51 -16.97
CA ALA A 24 10.56 -0.14 -18.18
C ALA A 24 10.04 0.46 -19.49
N LYS A 25 8.97 1.25 -19.45
CA LYS A 25 8.40 1.95 -20.59
C LYS A 25 8.14 3.41 -20.27
N ARG A 26 8.33 4.29 -21.24
CA ARG A 26 7.88 5.68 -21.15
C ARG A 26 6.36 5.71 -21.05
N ARG A 27 5.82 6.48 -20.11
CA ARG A 27 4.36 6.56 -19.81
C ARG A 27 3.83 7.95 -20.11
N SER A 28 2.56 8.03 -20.47
CA SER A 28 1.81 9.27 -20.58
C SER A 28 0.59 9.23 -19.64
N TYR A 29 -0.05 10.37 -19.43
CA TYR A 29 -1.30 10.45 -18.66
C TYR A 29 -2.42 9.55 -19.20
N ARG A 30 -2.34 9.18 -20.49
CA ARG A 30 -3.32 8.27 -21.13
C ARG A 30 -3.13 6.80 -20.74
N ASP A 31 -1.94 6.46 -20.22
CA ASP A 31 -1.63 5.12 -19.72
C ASP A 31 -2.07 4.94 -18.25
N LEU A 32 -2.52 6.04 -17.61
CA LEU A 32 -2.94 6.05 -16.21
C LEU A 32 -4.48 6.02 -16.09
N PRO A 33 -5.03 5.34 -15.08
CA PRO A 33 -4.32 4.56 -14.07
C PRO A 33 -3.79 3.22 -14.62
N LEU A 34 -2.53 2.90 -14.30
CA LEU A 34 -1.94 1.60 -14.62
C LEU A 34 -2.00 0.70 -13.37
N ARG A 35 -2.68 -0.42 -13.48
CA ARG A 35 -2.86 -1.39 -12.39
C ARG A 35 -2.03 -2.64 -12.66
N LEU A 36 -1.14 -2.97 -11.71
CA LEU A 36 -0.31 -4.17 -11.74
C LEU A 36 -0.66 -5.02 -10.53
N ALA A 37 -0.88 -6.31 -10.73
CA ALA A 37 -1.16 -7.26 -9.66
C ALA A 37 -0.37 -8.55 -9.84
N GLU A 38 0.04 -9.16 -8.75
CA GLU A 38 0.75 -10.44 -8.76
C GLU A 38 0.40 -11.29 -7.53
N TYR A 39 0.61 -12.59 -7.66
CA TYR A 39 0.81 -13.49 -6.54
C TYR A 39 2.31 -13.56 -6.26
N GLY A 40 2.78 -12.69 -5.37
CA GLY A 40 4.19 -12.49 -5.14
C GLY A 40 4.71 -13.22 -3.92
N THR A 41 5.74 -14.05 -4.09
CA THR A 41 6.42 -14.70 -2.97
C THR A 41 7.44 -13.75 -2.35
N CYS A 42 7.30 -13.50 -1.04
CA CYS A 42 8.18 -12.65 -0.26
C CYS A 42 8.76 -13.41 0.93
N TYR A 43 9.93 -12.96 1.38
CA TYR A 43 10.63 -13.55 2.51
C TYR A 43 11.03 -12.45 3.50
N ARG A 44 10.68 -12.63 4.77
CA ARG A 44 11.00 -11.67 5.83
C ARG A 44 11.72 -12.37 6.97
N TYR A 45 12.78 -11.75 7.47
CA TYR A 45 13.47 -12.24 8.65
C TYR A 45 12.70 -11.81 9.90
N GLU A 46 11.70 -12.63 10.26
CA GLU A 46 10.96 -12.44 11.50
C GLU A 46 11.74 -13.07 12.66
N GLN A 47 11.73 -12.43 13.83
CA GLN A 47 12.34 -13.03 15.03
C GLN A 47 11.59 -14.28 15.43
N SER A 48 12.29 -15.28 16.00
CA SER A 48 11.66 -16.57 16.33
C SER A 48 10.49 -16.44 17.31
N GLY A 49 10.54 -15.47 18.24
CA GLY A 49 9.47 -15.20 19.20
C GLY A 49 8.23 -14.48 18.61
N GLU A 50 8.32 -13.99 17.37
CA GLU A 50 7.22 -13.32 16.67
C GLU A 50 6.44 -14.27 15.76
N LEU A 51 6.98 -15.46 15.47
CA LEU A 51 6.31 -16.42 14.59
C LEU A 51 5.03 -16.96 15.24
N ALA A 52 3.94 -17.00 14.47
CA ALA A 52 2.62 -17.39 14.97
C ALA A 52 1.84 -18.18 13.90
N GLY A 53 1.94 -19.50 13.93
CA GLY A 53 1.21 -20.39 13.03
C GLY A 53 1.34 -19.97 11.56
N LEU A 54 0.21 -19.73 10.87
CA LEU A 54 0.16 -19.21 9.51
C LEU A 54 0.01 -17.68 9.47
N LEU A 55 -0.22 -17.02 10.60
CA LEU A 55 -0.44 -15.57 10.66
C LEU A 55 0.87 -14.77 10.51
N ARG A 56 1.98 -15.30 11.05
CA ARG A 56 3.28 -14.65 10.95
C ARG A 56 4.37 -15.65 10.60
N VAL A 57 4.78 -15.63 9.35
CA VAL A 57 5.71 -16.58 8.73
C VAL A 57 6.89 -15.87 8.07
N ARG A 58 7.98 -16.59 7.84
CA ARG A 58 9.17 -16.03 7.15
C ARG A 58 9.08 -16.05 5.64
N GLY A 59 8.28 -16.95 5.08
CA GLY A 59 8.03 -17.05 3.63
C GLY A 59 6.54 -17.08 3.37
N MET A 60 6.05 -16.21 2.48
CA MET A 60 4.63 -16.08 2.17
C MET A 60 4.43 -15.74 0.71
N THR A 61 3.30 -16.15 0.16
CA THR A 61 2.80 -15.64 -1.11
C THR A 61 1.61 -14.74 -0.83
N MET A 62 1.66 -13.50 -1.30
CA MET A 62 0.59 -12.53 -1.08
C MET A 62 0.00 -12.06 -2.41
N ASN A 63 -1.29 -11.78 -2.40
CA ASN A 63 -1.94 -11.01 -3.44
C ASN A 63 -1.52 -9.57 -3.25
N ASP A 64 -0.80 -9.01 -4.19
CA ASP A 64 -0.26 -7.67 -4.06
C ASP A 64 -0.51 -6.89 -5.34
N ALA A 65 -0.98 -5.68 -5.22
CA ALA A 65 -1.28 -4.82 -6.35
C ALA A 65 -0.82 -3.39 -6.12
N HIS A 66 -0.38 -2.75 -7.22
CA HIS A 66 0.05 -1.36 -7.26
C HIS A 66 -0.65 -0.65 -8.40
N ILE A 67 -1.33 0.44 -8.08
CA ILE A 67 -2.02 1.31 -9.02
C ILE A 67 -1.23 2.61 -9.13
N TYR A 68 -0.69 2.87 -10.30
CA TYR A 68 -0.02 4.13 -10.62
C TYR A 68 -1.03 5.07 -11.25
N CYS A 69 -1.25 6.21 -10.63
CA CYS A 69 -2.29 7.14 -11.05
C CYS A 69 -1.82 8.60 -10.96
N SER A 70 -2.54 9.50 -11.62
CA SER A 70 -2.35 10.93 -11.41
C SER A 70 -2.95 11.37 -10.06
N PRO A 71 -2.58 12.54 -9.53
CA PRO A 71 -3.18 13.07 -8.29
C PRO A 71 -4.72 13.13 -8.34
N GLU A 72 -5.28 13.49 -9.49
CA GLU A 72 -6.73 13.63 -9.70
C GLU A 72 -7.45 12.27 -9.67
N GLN A 73 -6.74 11.19 -10.02
CA GLN A 73 -7.27 9.83 -10.06
C GLN A 73 -7.18 9.11 -8.69
N ALA A 74 -6.29 9.57 -7.81
CA ALA A 74 -5.94 8.83 -6.58
C ALA A 74 -7.14 8.56 -5.66
N LYS A 75 -8.02 9.55 -5.50
CA LYS A 75 -9.24 9.38 -4.68
C LYS A 75 -10.15 8.29 -5.24
N ALA A 76 -10.42 8.31 -6.54
CA ALA A 76 -11.26 7.33 -7.19
C ALA A 76 -10.65 5.91 -7.12
N GLU A 77 -9.33 5.79 -7.27
CA GLU A 77 -8.65 4.49 -7.17
C GLU A 77 -8.68 3.95 -5.74
N LEU A 78 -8.50 4.78 -4.71
CA LEU A 78 -8.66 4.36 -3.30
C LEU A 78 -10.09 3.87 -3.03
N LEU A 79 -11.12 4.62 -3.45
CA LEU A 79 -12.52 4.21 -3.31
C LEU A 79 -12.80 2.88 -4.01
N ASN A 80 -12.29 2.70 -5.23
CA ASN A 80 -12.45 1.45 -5.98
C ASN A 80 -11.85 0.26 -5.24
N VAL A 81 -10.67 0.43 -4.62
CA VAL A 81 -10.01 -0.63 -3.86
C VAL A 81 -10.77 -0.95 -2.58
N LEU A 82 -11.26 0.06 -1.84
CA LEU A 82 -12.08 -0.16 -0.64
C LEU A 82 -13.38 -0.91 -0.96
N ASN A 83 -14.05 -0.52 -2.05
CA ASN A 83 -15.24 -1.22 -2.54
C ASN A 83 -14.92 -2.67 -2.95
N LEU A 84 -13.78 -2.91 -3.58
CA LEU A 84 -13.32 -4.25 -3.92
C LEU A 84 -13.15 -5.12 -2.67
N HIS A 85 -12.48 -4.63 -1.62
CA HIS A 85 -12.33 -5.35 -0.36
C HIS A 85 -13.69 -5.65 0.28
N THR A 86 -14.58 -4.68 0.35
CA THR A 86 -15.93 -4.86 0.91
C THR A 86 -16.69 -5.97 0.16
N GLN A 87 -16.64 -5.99 -1.17
CA GLN A 87 -17.28 -7.03 -1.99
C GLN A 87 -16.70 -8.43 -1.69
N TYR A 88 -15.37 -8.54 -1.55
CA TYR A 88 -14.74 -9.82 -1.20
C TYR A 88 -15.10 -10.25 0.23
N TYR A 89 -15.18 -9.33 1.17
CA TYR A 89 -15.57 -9.65 2.54
C TYR A 89 -17.02 -10.14 2.62
N GLU A 90 -17.92 -9.52 1.87
CA GLU A 90 -19.29 -10.01 1.71
C GLU A 90 -19.32 -11.43 1.11
N LEU A 91 -18.55 -11.66 0.04
CA LEU A 91 -18.45 -12.96 -0.62
C LEU A 91 -17.94 -14.06 0.30
N PHE A 92 -16.96 -13.76 1.16
CA PHE A 92 -16.41 -14.69 2.15
C PHE A 92 -17.20 -14.75 3.45
N GLY A 93 -18.25 -13.94 3.59
CA GLY A 93 -19.08 -13.90 4.79
C GLY A 93 -18.42 -13.23 6.00
N LEU A 94 -17.39 -12.42 5.77
CA LEU A 94 -16.71 -11.61 6.78
C LEU A 94 -17.52 -10.33 7.00
N LYS A 95 -18.44 -10.35 7.97
CA LYS A 95 -19.39 -9.25 8.22
C LYS A 95 -18.93 -8.28 9.29
N ASP A 96 -18.16 -8.78 10.26
CA ASP A 96 -17.73 -8.03 11.44
C ASP A 96 -16.28 -7.54 11.22
N PHE A 97 -16.15 -6.41 10.53
CA PHE A 97 -14.88 -5.72 10.37
C PHE A 97 -15.05 -4.22 10.62
N TRP A 98 -13.94 -3.59 10.95
CA TRP A 98 -13.81 -2.14 11.04
C TRP A 98 -12.52 -1.69 10.38
N MET A 99 -12.39 -0.42 10.08
CA MET A 99 -11.21 0.10 9.41
C MET A 99 -10.34 0.90 10.38
N ARG A 100 -9.05 0.65 10.36
CA ARG A 100 -8.07 1.47 11.06
C ARG A 100 -7.37 2.38 10.07
N LEU A 101 -7.52 3.70 10.23
CA LEU A 101 -6.77 4.70 9.48
C LEU A 101 -5.46 5.00 10.21
N SER A 102 -4.36 4.47 9.68
CA SER A 102 -3.03 4.60 10.27
C SER A 102 -2.31 5.82 9.70
N LEU A 103 -2.05 6.80 10.55
CA LEU A 103 -1.45 8.10 10.23
C LEU A 103 -0.01 8.19 10.76
N ALA A 104 0.77 9.13 10.23
CA ALA A 104 2.10 9.40 10.73
C ALA A 104 2.06 10.06 12.13
N GLU A 105 3.13 9.84 12.90
CA GLU A 105 3.42 10.56 14.13
C GLU A 105 4.70 11.37 13.94
N LYS A 106 4.65 12.63 14.36
CA LYS A 106 5.80 13.56 14.24
C LYS A 106 6.94 13.13 15.15
N ASP A 107 8.16 13.50 14.76
CA ASP A 107 9.37 13.41 15.57
C ASP A 107 9.82 12.00 16.00
N THR A 108 9.31 10.94 15.35
CA THR A 108 9.69 9.55 15.64
C THR A 108 10.91 9.07 14.86
N GLY A 109 11.32 9.80 13.82
CA GLY A 109 12.37 9.35 12.88
C GLY A 109 11.99 8.12 12.00
N LYS A 110 10.77 7.61 12.16
CA LYS A 110 10.25 6.45 11.42
C LYS A 110 9.81 6.82 10.00
N PHE A 111 9.29 8.03 9.82
CA PHE A 111 8.63 8.47 8.60
C PHE A 111 9.55 9.32 7.74
N VAL A 112 9.30 9.31 6.43
CA VAL A 112 10.04 10.17 5.49
C VAL A 112 9.76 11.64 5.81
N ASP A 113 10.82 12.46 5.86
CA ASP A 113 10.73 13.89 6.15
C ASP A 113 10.25 14.68 4.91
N GLU A 114 8.96 14.63 4.65
CA GLU A 114 8.26 15.34 3.55
C GLU A 114 6.89 15.81 4.05
N PRO A 115 6.83 16.79 4.97
CA PRO A 115 5.61 17.13 5.70
C PRO A 115 4.45 17.59 4.81
N GLU A 116 4.73 18.25 3.70
CA GLU A 116 3.69 18.69 2.75
C GLU A 116 3.04 17.50 2.02
N LEU A 117 3.83 16.48 1.66
CA LEU A 117 3.31 15.27 1.05
C LEU A 117 2.47 14.47 2.05
N TRP A 118 2.93 14.40 3.30
CA TRP A 118 2.17 13.76 4.38
C TRP A 118 0.81 14.44 4.58
N LEU A 119 0.78 15.76 4.65
CA LEU A 119 -0.48 16.51 4.81
C LEU A 119 -1.45 16.21 3.66
N LYS A 120 -0.96 16.22 2.41
CA LYS A 120 -1.77 15.89 1.23
C LYS A 120 -2.30 14.47 1.28
N ALA A 121 -1.44 13.50 1.62
CA ALA A 121 -1.83 12.09 1.70
C ALA A 121 -2.84 11.82 2.81
N GLU A 122 -2.61 12.38 4.01
CA GLU A 122 -3.52 12.23 5.15
C GLU A 122 -4.89 12.91 4.87
N THR A 123 -4.89 14.08 4.25
CA THR A 123 -6.14 14.76 3.85
C THR A 123 -6.92 13.90 2.85
N LEU A 124 -6.27 13.45 1.79
CA LEU A 124 -6.91 12.64 0.75
C LEU A 124 -7.50 11.34 1.31
N ILE A 125 -6.73 10.62 2.12
CA ILE A 125 -7.19 9.33 2.65
C ILE A 125 -8.31 9.51 3.68
N THR A 126 -8.30 10.60 4.46
CA THR A 126 -9.38 10.94 5.39
C THR A 126 -10.68 11.26 4.65
N GLU A 127 -10.63 12.07 3.60
CA GLU A 127 -11.80 12.34 2.75
C GLU A 127 -12.39 11.06 2.15
N VAL A 128 -11.54 10.11 1.75
CA VAL A 128 -11.98 8.81 1.24
C VAL A 128 -12.70 8.01 2.32
N MET A 129 -12.17 7.99 3.55
CA MET A 129 -12.79 7.29 4.68
C MET A 129 -14.17 7.86 5.06
N GLU A 130 -14.30 9.18 5.02
CA GLU A 130 -15.58 9.86 5.28
C GLU A 130 -16.63 9.52 4.20
N GLU A 131 -16.22 9.40 2.94
CA GLU A 131 -17.12 9.07 1.83
C GLU A 131 -17.57 7.61 1.84
N VAL A 132 -16.71 6.67 2.25
CA VAL A 132 -17.04 5.24 2.32
C VAL A 132 -18.12 4.96 3.38
N GLY A 133 -18.14 5.73 4.46
CA GLY A 133 -19.14 5.62 5.51
C GLY A 133 -19.06 4.34 6.37
N VAL A 134 -17.95 3.59 6.28
CA VAL A 134 -17.67 2.45 7.17
C VAL A 134 -17.05 2.97 8.47
N PRO A 135 -17.41 2.44 9.66
CA PRO A 135 -16.79 2.83 10.91
C PRO A 135 -15.27 2.68 10.87
N TYR A 136 -14.55 3.71 11.30
CA TYR A 136 -13.10 3.66 11.36
C TYR A 136 -12.54 4.37 12.60
N GLU A 137 -11.33 4.00 12.98
CA GLU A 137 -10.55 4.64 14.03
C GLU A 137 -9.24 5.17 13.43
N ALA A 138 -8.92 6.43 13.71
CA ALA A 138 -7.66 7.05 13.29
C ALA A 138 -6.60 6.87 14.37
N VAL A 139 -5.48 6.21 14.02
CA VAL A 139 -4.37 5.92 14.93
C VAL A 139 -3.09 6.52 14.39
N ARG A 140 -2.36 7.29 15.23
CA ARG A 140 -1.07 7.86 14.85
C ARG A 140 0.10 6.90 15.19
N GLY A 141 1.19 7.03 14.43
CA GLY A 141 2.39 6.20 14.62
C GLY A 141 2.38 4.85 13.88
N GLU A 142 1.22 4.42 13.37
CA GLU A 142 1.02 3.11 12.73
C GLU A 142 1.12 3.12 11.19
N ALA A 143 1.26 4.29 10.58
CA ALA A 143 1.46 4.42 9.13
C ALA A 143 2.71 3.69 8.64
N ALA A 144 2.75 3.38 7.34
CA ALA A 144 3.98 2.98 6.67
C ALA A 144 4.97 4.16 6.64
N PHE A 145 6.27 3.90 6.52
CA PHE A 145 7.27 4.97 6.51
C PHE A 145 7.14 5.93 5.33
N TYR A 146 6.44 5.52 4.27
CA TYR A 146 6.26 6.25 3.01
C TYR A 146 4.84 6.78 2.80
N GLY A 147 3.89 6.50 3.67
CA GLY A 147 2.52 6.99 3.52
C GLY A 147 1.51 6.42 4.51
N PRO A 148 0.34 7.05 4.60
CA PRO A 148 -0.76 6.56 5.42
C PRO A 148 -1.37 5.28 4.84
N LYS A 149 -2.06 4.51 5.68
CA LYS A 149 -2.69 3.26 5.27
C LYS A 149 -4.04 3.04 5.95
N ILE A 150 -4.89 2.27 5.29
CA ILE A 150 -6.16 1.78 5.81
C ILE A 150 -6.01 0.27 5.99
N ASP A 151 -6.14 -0.20 7.23
CA ASP A 151 -6.11 -1.61 7.57
C ASP A 151 -7.54 -2.08 7.89
N PHE A 152 -7.97 -3.16 7.26
CA PHE A 152 -9.23 -3.84 7.60
C PHE A 152 -8.97 -4.79 8.76
N GLN A 153 -9.58 -4.51 9.90
CA GLN A 153 -9.44 -5.28 11.12
C GLN A 153 -10.62 -6.25 11.26
N VAL A 154 -10.30 -7.51 11.50
CA VAL A 154 -11.27 -8.57 11.77
C VAL A 154 -10.97 -9.21 13.11
N THR A 155 -12.01 -9.65 13.82
CA THR A 155 -11.83 -10.41 15.06
C THR A 155 -11.78 -11.90 14.74
N ASN A 156 -10.71 -12.58 15.09
CA ASN A 156 -10.57 -14.01 14.89
C ASN A 156 -11.38 -14.82 15.94
N VAL A 157 -11.47 -16.15 15.75
CA VAL A 157 -12.29 -17.04 16.59
C VAL A 157 -11.88 -17.08 18.07
N ILE A 158 -10.69 -16.61 18.41
CA ILE A 158 -10.20 -16.52 19.80
C ILE A 158 -10.33 -15.11 20.39
N GLY A 159 -11.03 -14.20 19.69
CA GLY A 159 -11.29 -12.84 20.15
C GLY A 159 -10.12 -11.85 19.98
N ARG A 160 -9.12 -12.16 19.13
CA ARG A 160 -8.03 -11.25 18.80
C ARG A 160 -8.32 -10.52 17.51
N GLU A 161 -7.94 -9.25 17.47
CA GLU A 161 -7.98 -8.45 16.26
C GLU A 161 -6.76 -8.75 15.37
N GLU A 162 -7.04 -8.94 14.09
CA GLU A 162 -6.03 -9.22 13.07
C GLU A 162 -6.30 -8.35 11.84
N THR A 163 -5.24 -7.90 11.17
CA THR A 163 -5.37 -7.17 9.91
C THR A 163 -5.55 -8.18 8.77
N ALA A 164 -6.69 -8.15 8.12
CA ALA A 164 -7.02 -9.06 7.02
C ALA A 164 -6.55 -8.53 5.66
N SER A 165 -6.62 -7.21 5.45
CA SER A 165 -6.13 -6.56 4.22
C SER A 165 -5.70 -5.13 4.53
N THR A 166 -4.87 -4.57 3.64
CA THR A 166 -4.30 -3.23 3.80
C THR A 166 -4.34 -2.47 2.48
N ASN A 167 -4.72 -1.19 2.54
CA ASN A 167 -4.57 -0.22 1.46
C ASN A 167 -3.59 0.86 1.87
N GLN A 168 -2.68 1.23 0.99
CA GLN A 168 -1.64 2.21 1.28
C GLN A 168 -1.60 3.28 0.19
N LEU A 169 -1.43 4.52 0.61
CA LEU A 169 -1.24 5.65 -0.28
C LEU A 169 0.21 6.11 -0.22
N ASP A 170 0.91 6.01 -1.33
CA ASP A 170 2.34 6.33 -1.43
C ASP A 170 2.56 7.51 -2.39
N LEU A 171 3.02 8.63 -1.82
CA LEU A 171 3.42 9.83 -2.56
C LEU A 171 4.95 10.00 -2.61
N VAL A 172 5.71 9.08 -2.03
CA VAL A 172 7.16 9.23 -1.79
C VAL A 172 8.00 8.34 -2.69
N MET A 173 7.64 7.06 -2.79
CA MET A 173 8.49 6.07 -3.47
C MET A 173 8.55 6.27 -4.97
N GLY A 174 7.49 6.81 -5.59
CA GLY A 174 7.50 7.21 -6.99
C GLY A 174 8.67 8.14 -7.32
N LYS A 175 8.89 9.18 -6.50
CA LYS A 175 10.00 10.11 -6.61
C LYS A 175 11.37 9.41 -6.38
N ARG A 176 11.47 8.57 -5.36
CA ARG A 176 12.71 7.84 -5.03
C ARG A 176 13.14 6.86 -6.12
N PHE A 177 12.19 6.21 -6.78
CA PHE A 177 12.46 5.31 -7.90
C PHE A 177 12.61 6.04 -9.25
N GLY A 178 12.36 7.35 -9.27
CA GLY A 178 12.38 8.15 -10.51
C GLY A 178 11.32 7.67 -11.50
N LEU A 179 10.11 7.43 -10.99
CA LEU A 179 8.95 7.10 -11.83
C LEU A 179 8.36 8.38 -12.38
N THR A 180 8.16 8.43 -13.69
CA THR A 180 7.57 9.60 -14.35
C THR A 180 6.52 9.21 -15.37
N TYR A 181 5.63 10.14 -15.68
CA TYR A 181 4.75 10.11 -16.84
C TYR A 181 4.68 11.51 -17.45
N ILE A 182 4.40 11.58 -18.76
CA ILE A 182 4.15 12.85 -19.42
C ILE A 182 2.68 13.22 -19.23
N ALA A 183 2.43 14.33 -18.56
CA ALA A 183 1.07 14.84 -18.31
C ALA A 183 0.51 15.59 -19.54
N SER A 184 -0.72 16.09 -19.43
CA SER A 184 -1.39 16.83 -20.51
C SER A 184 -0.74 18.19 -20.83
N ASP A 185 0.06 18.72 -19.90
CA ASP A 185 0.88 19.93 -20.06
C ASP A 185 2.21 19.67 -20.77
N ASN A 186 2.46 18.44 -21.22
CA ASN A 186 3.72 17.96 -21.82
C ASN A 186 4.93 18.00 -20.86
N GLN A 187 4.70 18.11 -19.56
CA GLN A 187 5.76 18.02 -18.55
C GLN A 187 5.83 16.64 -17.91
N GLU A 188 6.99 16.33 -17.33
CA GLU A 188 7.15 15.11 -16.54
C GLU A 188 6.62 15.31 -15.11
N HIS A 189 5.74 14.40 -14.69
CA HIS A 189 5.18 14.35 -13.35
C HIS A 189 5.45 12.99 -12.72
N THR A 190 5.52 12.95 -11.38
CA THR A 190 5.63 11.70 -10.63
C THR A 190 4.24 11.14 -10.35
N PRO A 191 3.95 9.86 -10.63
CA PRO A 191 2.67 9.26 -10.30
C PRO A 191 2.54 9.04 -8.79
N ILE A 192 1.30 9.07 -8.31
CA ILE A 192 0.93 8.54 -7.01
C ILE A 192 0.79 7.02 -7.12
N THR A 193 1.13 6.29 -6.07
CA THR A 193 0.93 4.85 -6.02
C THR A 193 -0.09 4.50 -4.94
N VAL A 194 -1.14 3.79 -5.32
CA VAL A 194 -2.07 3.13 -4.40
C VAL A 194 -1.72 1.66 -4.41
N SER A 195 -1.39 1.08 -3.26
CA SER A 195 -1.10 -0.35 -3.14
C SER A 195 -2.07 -1.03 -2.20
N TYR A 196 -2.38 -2.30 -2.46
CA TYR A 196 -3.28 -3.10 -1.62
C TYR A 196 -2.93 -4.58 -1.66
N THR A 197 -3.22 -5.22 -0.54
CA THR A 197 -2.98 -6.65 -0.29
C THR A 197 -4.17 -7.26 0.40
#